data_057d16f0c2e79bff3e48d715a19e8bcd
#
_entry.id   057d16f0c2e79bff3e48d715a19e8bcd
#
_cell.length_a   1.000
_cell.length_b   1.000
_cell.length_c   1.000
_cell.angle_alpha   90.00
_cell.angle_beta   90.00
_cell.angle_gamma   90.00
#
_symmetry.space_group_name_H-M   'P 1'
#
loop_
_entity.id
_entity.type
_entity.pdbx_description
1 polymer ?
#
loop_
_entity_poly.entity_id
_entity_poly.type
_entity_poly.pdbx_seq_one_letter_code
_entity_poly.pdbx_strand_id
1 'polypeptide(L)'
;MRVPTLLIVSLVSFNAHAATPQTLMNGYLAQAKQESPTFKEFSASRGEQFYHAKRAHSSGKQMNCATCHTDNPKSVGAHAKTRKEIQPLAPSVNKERFSDAAKVEKWFKRNCQDVLERACTAQEKGDFIAYVSSVK
;
A
#
# COMPACT_ATOMS: atom_id res chain seq x y z
N MET A 1 18.93 -18.67 57.76
CA MET A 1 18.09 -17.60 57.22
C MET A 1 18.15 -17.65 55.70
N ARG A 2 17.06 -18.02 55.02
CA ARG A 2 16.98 -18.05 53.55
C ARG A 2 16.29 -16.77 53.09
N VAL A 3 17.00 -15.94 52.34
CA VAL A 3 16.43 -14.70 51.76
C VAL A 3 15.76 -15.08 50.45
N PRO A 4 14.45 -14.77 50.24
CA PRO A 4 13.79 -15.03 48.97
C PRO A 4 14.21 -13.98 47.94
N THR A 5 14.80 -14.46 46.83
CA THR A 5 15.11 -13.60 45.67
C THR A 5 13.82 -13.29 44.94
N LEU A 6 13.35 -12.03 44.99
CA LEU A 6 12.22 -11.53 44.24
C LEU A 6 12.62 -11.34 42.77
N LEU A 7 12.10 -12.16 41.86
CA LEU A 7 12.24 -11.98 40.42
C LEU A 7 11.23 -10.89 39.96
N ILE A 8 11.76 -9.71 39.65
CA ILE A 8 10.96 -8.64 39.04
C ILE A 8 10.85 -8.96 37.54
N VAL A 9 9.67 -9.44 37.11
CA VAL A 9 9.34 -9.61 35.69
C VAL A 9 8.88 -8.26 35.15
N SER A 10 9.76 -7.58 34.41
CA SER A 10 9.41 -6.35 33.69
C SER A 10 8.57 -6.70 32.46
N LEU A 11 7.27 -6.39 32.51
CA LEU A 11 6.37 -6.46 31.35
C LEU A 11 6.71 -5.32 30.39
N VAL A 12 7.41 -5.64 29.31
CA VAL A 12 7.63 -4.72 28.19
C VAL A 12 6.32 -4.67 27.39
N SER A 13 5.56 -3.61 27.55
CA SER A 13 4.35 -3.36 26.75
C SER A 13 4.75 -2.97 25.33
N PHE A 14 4.62 -3.88 24.37
CA PHE A 14 4.73 -3.56 22.95
C PHE A 14 3.48 -2.76 22.52
N ASN A 15 3.63 -1.45 22.38
CA ASN A 15 2.62 -0.62 21.74
C ASN A 15 2.66 -0.90 20.22
N ALA A 16 1.75 -1.73 19.74
CA ALA A 16 1.50 -1.90 18.30
C ALA A 16 0.85 -0.61 17.77
N HIS A 17 1.65 0.29 17.20
CA HIS A 17 1.12 1.46 16.52
C HIS A 17 0.48 1.01 15.19
N ALA A 18 -0.77 1.44 14.95
CA ALA A 18 -1.41 1.25 13.66
C ALA A 18 -0.58 1.91 12.54
N ALA A 19 -0.47 1.26 11.39
CA ALA A 19 0.19 1.84 10.24
C ALA A 19 -0.57 3.09 9.76
N THR A 20 0.15 4.00 9.15
CA THR A 20 -0.40 5.19 8.49
C THR A 20 0.20 5.28 7.07
N PRO A 21 -0.42 6.03 6.15
CA PRO A 21 0.20 6.27 4.85
C PRO A 21 1.66 6.75 4.97
N GLN A 22 1.92 7.65 5.93
CA GLN A 22 3.27 8.19 6.15
C GLN A 22 4.26 7.15 6.66
N THR A 23 3.88 6.31 7.62
CA THR A 23 4.79 5.26 8.14
C THR A 23 5.09 4.20 7.09
N LEU A 24 4.11 3.86 6.24
CA LEU A 24 4.32 2.97 5.11
C LEU A 24 5.28 3.58 4.07
N MET A 25 5.06 4.84 3.70
CA MET A 25 5.95 5.54 2.76
C MET A 25 7.38 5.65 3.31
N ASN A 26 7.56 5.88 4.62
CA ASN A 26 8.90 5.89 5.23
C ASN A 26 9.62 4.54 5.07
N GLY A 27 8.90 3.43 5.23
CA GLY A 27 9.43 2.08 4.98
C GLY A 27 9.84 1.88 3.51
N TYR A 28 8.98 2.27 2.57
CA TYR A 28 9.29 2.18 1.14
C TYR A 28 10.40 3.13 0.69
N LEU A 29 10.59 4.28 1.37
CA LEU A 29 11.69 5.21 1.06
C LEU A 29 13.06 4.56 1.22
N ALA A 30 13.25 3.81 2.31
CA ALA A 30 14.50 3.08 2.54
C ALA A 30 14.74 2.04 1.43
N GLN A 31 13.70 1.27 1.07
CA GLN A 31 13.75 0.29 -0.02
C GLN A 31 14.01 0.95 -1.39
N ALA A 32 13.28 2.03 -1.71
CA ALA A 32 13.44 2.72 -3.00
C ALA A 32 14.87 3.27 -3.19
N LYS A 33 15.52 3.74 -2.12
CA LYS A 33 16.93 4.16 -2.16
C LYS A 33 17.91 3.00 -2.34
N GLN A 34 17.57 1.80 -1.88
CA GLN A 34 18.35 0.59 -2.15
C GLN A 34 18.18 0.13 -3.60
N GLU A 35 16.95 0.17 -4.13
CA GLU A 35 16.65 -0.19 -5.52
C GLU A 35 17.23 0.84 -6.52
N SER A 36 17.25 2.13 -6.14
CA SER A 36 17.78 3.22 -6.95
C SER A 36 18.46 4.28 -6.07
N PRO A 37 19.81 4.33 -6.04
CA PRO A 37 20.55 5.30 -5.22
C PRO A 37 20.25 6.77 -5.56
N THR A 38 19.74 7.05 -6.76
CA THR A 38 19.34 8.39 -7.22
C THR A 38 17.92 8.76 -6.84
N PHE A 39 17.15 7.83 -6.23
CA PHE A 39 15.78 8.08 -5.79
C PHE A 39 15.75 9.17 -4.72
N LYS A 40 14.90 10.18 -4.92
CA LYS A 40 14.77 11.34 -4.00
C LYS A 40 13.53 11.24 -3.14
N GLU A 41 12.34 11.21 -3.76
CA GLU A 41 11.05 11.31 -3.08
C GLU A 41 9.93 10.63 -3.86
N PHE A 42 8.84 10.32 -3.16
CA PHE A 42 7.60 9.88 -3.77
C PHE A 42 6.82 11.05 -4.35
N SER A 43 6.03 10.78 -5.40
CA SER A 43 5.27 11.78 -6.13
C SER A 43 3.83 11.34 -6.37
N ALA A 44 2.88 12.14 -5.92
CA ALA A 44 1.46 11.92 -6.19
C ALA A 44 1.16 11.92 -7.70
N SER A 45 1.82 12.80 -8.47
CA SER A 45 1.64 12.86 -9.92
C SER A 45 2.15 11.59 -10.62
N ARG A 46 3.33 11.05 -10.24
CA ARG A 46 3.77 9.76 -10.76
C ARG A 46 2.83 8.63 -10.33
N GLY A 47 2.33 8.69 -9.10
CA GLY A 47 1.34 7.72 -8.59
C GLY A 47 0.04 7.74 -9.38
N GLU A 48 -0.44 8.92 -9.76
CA GLU A 48 -1.62 9.09 -10.61
C GLU A 48 -1.38 8.50 -12.01
N GLN A 49 -0.25 8.82 -12.63
CA GLN A 49 0.13 8.25 -13.91
C GLN A 49 0.23 6.72 -13.82
N PHE A 50 0.88 6.19 -12.80
CA PHE A 50 1.00 4.76 -12.56
C PHE A 50 -0.38 4.08 -12.41
N TYR A 51 -1.30 4.71 -11.67
CA TYR A 51 -2.66 4.24 -11.43
C TYR A 51 -3.49 4.11 -12.70
N HIS A 52 -3.40 5.11 -13.59
CA HIS A 52 -4.19 5.18 -14.82
C HIS A 52 -3.50 4.55 -16.04
N ALA A 53 -2.20 4.30 -16.00
CA ALA A 53 -1.47 3.76 -17.13
C ALA A 53 -2.00 2.38 -17.54
N LYS A 54 -2.59 2.31 -18.71
CA LYS A 54 -3.04 1.05 -19.33
C LYS A 54 -1.84 0.24 -19.82
N ARG A 55 -1.84 -1.04 -19.51
CA ARG A 55 -0.77 -1.99 -19.88
C ARG A 55 -1.36 -3.22 -20.55
N ALA A 56 -0.70 -3.71 -21.59
CA ALA A 56 -1.05 -4.99 -22.19
C ALA A 56 -0.88 -6.09 -21.12
N HIS A 57 -1.85 -6.98 -21.04
CA HIS A 57 -1.87 -8.08 -20.09
C HIS A 57 -1.97 -9.41 -20.87
N SER A 58 -1.40 -10.50 -20.36
CA SER A 58 -1.40 -11.82 -21.00
C SER A 58 -2.81 -12.33 -21.34
N SER A 59 -3.85 -11.84 -20.65
CA SER A 59 -5.25 -12.12 -20.99
C SER A 59 -5.75 -11.48 -22.30
N GLY A 60 -4.92 -10.73 -23.02
CA GLY A 60 -5.28 -9.98 -24.22
C GLY A 60 -6.04 -8.67 -23.95
N LYS A 61 -6.17 -8.27 -22.68
CA LYS A 61 -6.85 -7.02 -22.29
C LYS A 61 -5.85 -5.94 -21.89
N GLN A 62 -6.30 -4.69 -21.92
CA GLN A 62 -5.59 -3.59 -21.29
C GLN A 62 -6.00 -3.50 -19.81
N MET A 63 -5.02 -3.49 -18.92
CA MET A 63 -5.25 -3.44 -17.47
C MET A 63 -4.56 -2.25 -16.83
N ASN A 64 -5.19 -1.68 -15.82
CA ASN A 64 -4.63 -0.67 -14.91
C ASN A 64 -5.29 -0.80 -13.53
N CYS A 65 -4.86 0.00 -12.54
CA CYS A 65 -5.48 -0.02 -11.21
C CYS A 65 -6.96 0.38 -11.27
N ALA A 66 -7.30 1.36 -12.13
CA ALA A 66 -8.67 1.84 -12.30
C ALA A 66 -9.63 0.76 -12.86
N THR A 67 -9.13 -0.29 -13.51
CA THR A 67 -9.96 -1.41 -14.00
C THR A 67 -10.83 -2.03 -12.90
N CYS A 68 -10.31 -2.10 -11.67
CA CYS A 68 -11.03 -2.61 -10.51
C CYS A 68 -11.42 -1.51 -9.52
N HIS A 69 -10.63 -0.44 -9.42
CA HIS A 69 -10.78 0.60 -8.39
C HIS A 69 -11.45 1.87 -8.91
N THR A 70 -11.91 1.89 -10.16
CA THR A 70 -12.47 3.07 -10.87
C THR A 70 -11.45 4.19 -11.11
N ASP A 71 -11.80 5.17 -11.93
CA ASP A 71 -10.93 6.33 -12.16
C ASP A 71 -10.86 7.28 -10.96
N ASN A 72 -11.86 7.21 -10.06
CA ASN A 72 -11.89 8.00 -8.84
C ASN A 72 -11.60 7.11 -7.61
N PRO A 73 -10.44 7.25 -6.94
CA PRO A 73 -10.10 6.45 -5.75
C PRO A 73 -11.06 6.59 -4.56
N LYS A 74 -11.98 7.56 -4.58
CA LYS A 74 -13.03 7.73 -3.56
C LYS A 74 -14.25 6.85 -3.81
N SER A 75 -14.36 6.27 -4.99
CA SER A 75 -15.51 5.46 -5.36
C SER A 75 -15.32 3.99 -4.97
N VAL A 76 -16.43 3.32 -4.74
CA VAL A 76 -16.48 1.87 -4.58
C VAL A 76 -16.16 1.23 -5.93
N GLY A 77 -15.22 0.32 -5.94
CA GLY A 77 -14.81 -0.45 -7.12
C GLY A 77 -15.40 -1.86 -7.13
N ALA A 78 -15.02 -2.64 -8.14
CA ALA A 78 -15.42 -4.04 -8.25
C ALA A 78 -14.33 -4.88 -8.92
N HIS A 79 -14.07 -6.05 -8.37
CA HIS A 79 -13.09 -6.98 -8.93
C HIS A 79 -13.49 -7.40 -10.37
N ALA A 80 -12.57 -7.29 -11.31
CA ALA A 80 -12.85 -7.45 -12.74
C ALA A 80 -13.52 -8.80 -13.10
N LYS A 81 -13.13 -9.91 -12.44
CA LYS A 81 -13.69 -11.25 -12.71
C LYS A 81 -14.88 -11.57 -11.79
N THR A 82 -14.71 -11.45 -10.48
CA THR A 82 -15.69 -11.93 -9.49
C THR A 82 -16.81 -10.94 -9.22
N ARG A 83 -16.66 -9.69 -9.66
CA ARG A 83 -17.56 -8.57 -9.39
C ARG A 83 -17.72 -8.24 -7.90
N LYS A 84 -16.90 -8.84 -7.04
CA LYS A 84 -16.87 -8.54 -5.60
C LYS A 84 -16.53 -7.07 -5.39
N GLU A 85 -17.31 -6.42 -4.54
CA GLU A 85 -17.12 -5.01 -4.17
C GLU A 85 -15.74 -4.76 -3.55
N ILE A 86 -15.14 -3.64 -3.90
CA ILE A 86 -13.88 -3.15 -3.37
C ILE A 86 -14.11 -1.77 -2.76
N GLN A 87 -13.88 -1.65 -1.46
CA GLN A 87 -14.03 -0.38 -0.76
C GLN A 87 -13.06 0.69 -1.28
N PRO A 88 -13.42 1.98 -1.19
CA PRO A 88 -12.61 3.09 -1.68
C PRO A 88 -11.14 3.02 -1.25
N LEU A 89 -10.24 3.47 -2.12
CA LEU A 89 -8.80 3.52 -1.84
C LEU A 89 -8.38 4.79 -1.10
N ALA A 90 -9.06 5.92 -1.33
CA ALA A 90 -8.68 7.19 -0.74
C ALA A 90 -8.94 7.21 0.78
N PRO A 91 -7.92 7.50 1.62
CA PRO A 91 -8.09 7.62 3.08
C PRO A 91 -9.05 8.75 3.48
N SER A 92 -9.31 9.72 2.60
CA SER A 92 -10.26 10.80 2.85
C SER A 92 -11.69 10.29 3.10
N VAL A 93 -12.07 9.16 2.47
CA VAL A 93 -13.39 8.52 2.61
C VAL A 93 -13.36 7.15 3.27
N ASN A 94 -12.18 6.51 3.35
CA ASN A 94 -11.99 5.20 3.99
C ASN A 94 -10.81 5.27 4.98
N LYS A 95 -11.11 5.60 6.23
CA LYS A 95 -10.10 5.81 7.29
C LYS A 95 -9.30 4.57 7.65
N GLU A 96 -9.83 3.38 7.37
CA GLU A 96 -9.14 2.10 7.62
C GLU A 96 -8.10 1.77 6.51
N ARG A 97 -8.08 2.55 5.43
CA ARG A 97 -7.12 2.32 4.35
C ARG A 97 -5.70 2.65 4.85
N PHE A 98 -4.77 1.70 4.63
CA PHE A 98 -3.38 1.79 5.07
C PHE A 98 -3.12 1.72 6.58
N SER A 99 -4.09 1.28 7.38
CA SER A 99 -3.95 1.14 8.84
C SER A 99 -3.21 -0.14 9.28
N ASP A 100 -3.02 -1.11 8.38
CA ASP A 100 -2.38 -2.40 8.62
C ASP A 100 -1.32 -2.66 7.55
N ALA A 101 -0.04 -2.62 7.94
CA ALA A 101 1.10 -2.77 7.03
C ALA A 101 1.15 -4.15 6.36
N ALA A 102 0.86 -5.22 7.10
CA ALA A 102 0.86 -6.58 6.56
C ALA A 102 -0.25 -6.78 5.51
N LYS A 103 -1.41 -6.20 5.77
CA LYS A 103 -2.54 -6.20 4.84
C LYS A 103 -2.23 -5.38 3.58
N VAL A 104 -1.57 -4.24 3.72
CA VAL A 104 -1.13 -3.42 2.59
C VAL A 104 -0.15 -4.18 1.69
N GLU A 105 0.88 -4.81 2.27
CA GLU A 105 1.84 -5.63 1.52
C GLU A 105 1.17 -6.80 0.79
N LYS A 106 0.26 -7.50 1.47
CA LYS A 106 -0.51 -8.59 0.87
C LYS A 106 -1.29 -8.12 -0.37
N TRP A 107 -1.92 -6.93 -0.29
CA TRP A 107 -2.70 -6.40 -1.41
C TRP A 107 -1.81 -5.87 -2.53
N PHE A 108 -0.69 -5.21 -2.24
CA PHE A 108 0.27 -4.85 -3.29
C PHE A 108 0.78 -6.08 -4.03
N LYS A 109 1.19 -7.13 -3.29
CA LYS A 109 1.65 -8.39 -3.91
C LYS A 109 0.62 -8.96 -4.89
N ARG A 110 -0.66 -9.03 -4.49
CA ARG A 110 -1.74 -9.55 -5.36
C ARG A 110 -2.03 -8.62 -6.52
N ASN A 111 -2.32 -7.36 -6.23
CA ASN A 111 -2.82 -6.42 -7.24
C ASN A 111 -1.75 -6.08 -8.28
N CYS A 112 -0.48 -5.97 -7.88
CA CYS A 112 0.60 -5.79 -8.83
C CYS A 112 0.76 -7.02 -9.73
N GLN A 113 0.66 -8.23 -9.17
CA GLN A 113 0.67 -9.45 -9.98
C GLN A 113 -0.53 -9.52 -10.93
N ASP A 114 -1.72 -9.12 -10.47
CA ASP A 114 -2.96 -9.18 -11.27
C ASP A 114 -3.00 -8.12 -12.39
N VAL A 115 -2.27 -7.00 -12.25
CA VAL A 115 -2.30 -5.88 -13.20
C VAL A 115 -1.02 -5.76 -14.03
N LEU A 116 0.14 -5.99 -13.39
CA LEU A 116 1.46 -5.78 -14.01
C LEU A 116 2.15 -7.09 -14.38
N GLU A 117 1.63 -8.23 -13.92
CA GLU A 117 2.23 -9.57 -14.02
C GLU A 117 3.64 -9.63 -13.40
N ARG A 118 3.91 -8.75 -12.45
CA ARG A 118 5.14 -8.66 -11.65
C ARG A 118 4.90 -7.99 -10.30
N ALA A 119 5.90 -8.04 -9.42
CA ALA A 119 5.90 -7.23 -8.20
C ALA A 119 6.01 -5.73 -8.53
N CYS A 120 5.38 -4.91 -7.70
CA CYS A 120 5.62 -3.46 -7.72
C CYS A 120 6.96 -3.14 -7.04
N THR A 121 7.69 -2.16 -7.57
CA THR A 121 8.88 -1.59 -6.92
C THR A 121 8.48 -0.79 -5.67
N ALA A 122 9.44 -0.50 -4.80
CA ALA A 122 9.18 0.35 -3.63
C ALA A 122 8.74 1.77 -4.05
N GLN A 123 9.30 2.30 -5.13
CA GLN A 123 8.87 3.59 -5.70
C GLN A 123 7.42 3.55 -6.16
N GLU A 124 7.00 2.53 -6.92
CA GLU A 124 5.62 2.40 -7.39
C GLU A 124 4.61 2.31 -6.23
N LYS A 125 4.95 1.58 -5.16
CA LYS A 125 4.11 1.48 -3.96
C LYS A 125 3.98 2.83 -3.24
N GLY A 126 5.09 3.52 -3.05
CA GLY A 126 5.10 4.82 -2.38
C GLY A 126 4.42 5.92 -3.19
N ASP A 127 4.66 5.98 -4.50
CA ASP A 127 3.99 6.92 -5.40
C ASP A 127 2.47 6.68 -5.44
N PHE A 128 2.04 5.41 -5.47
CA PHE A 128 0.63 5.05 -5.38
C PHE A 128 -0.01 5.54 -4.08
N ILE A 129 0.63 5.31 -2.91
CA ILE A 129 0.12 5.78 -1.61
C ILE A 129 0.07 7.31 -1.58
N ALA A 130 1.10 7.98 -2.09
CA ALA A 130 1.14 9.45 -2.18
C ALA A 130 -0.06 9.98 -3.00
N TYR A 131 -0.33 9.36 -4.16
CA TYR A 131 -1.48 9.72 -5.01
C TYR A 131 -2.81 9.54 -4.29
N VAL A 132 -3.16 8.33 -3.85
CA VAL A 132 -4.49 8.07 -3.28
C VAL A 132 -4.72 8.80 -1.96
N SER A 133 -3.64 9.16 -1.24
CA SER A 133 -3.71 9.99 -0.04
C SER A 133 -3.89 11.49 -0.34
N SER A 134 -3.54 11.94 -1.53
CA SER A 134 -3.73 13.33 -1.97
C SER A 134 -5.17 13.63 -2.43
N VAL A 135 -5.96 12.60 -2.71
CA VAL A 135 -7.35 12.73 -3.18
C VAL A 135 -8.26 13.14 -2.01
N LYS A 136 -8.76 14.38 -2.04
CA LYS A 136 -9.60 15.00 -1.02
C LYS A 136 -11.10 14.76 -1.26
#